data_b9314d34589946cdaaade6f2cce17de6
#
_entry.id   b9314d34589946cdaaade6f2cce17de6
#
_cell.length_a   1.000
_cell.length_b   1.000
_cell.length_c   1.000
_cell.angle_alpha   90.00
_cell.angle_beta   90.00
_cell.angle_gamma   90.00
#
_symmetry.space_group_name_H-M   'P 1'
#
loop_
_entity.id
_entity.type
_entity.pdbx_description
1 polymer ?
#
loop_
_entity_poly.entity_id
_entity_poly.type
_entity_poly.pdbx_seq_one_letter_code
_entity_poly.pdbx_strand_id
1 'polypeptide(L)'
;MLSRGQKINDRYEIIKTIGEGGMANVYLANDTILERNVAIKVLRGDLSTDEKFIRRFKREALSVSNLSHPNIVEVYDVGEEEGNYYIVMEYIDGKTLKQQLQKRGALTLTEVIDIMSQLTDGLAHAHEAYIIHRDIKPQNIMIEDNGLIKITDFGIAMALNSTQLTISQKNKVSLT
;
A
#
# COMPACT_ATOMS: atom_id res chain seq x y z
N MET A 1 13.71 9.21 -12.87
CA MET A 1 13.82 7.86 -12.26
C MET A 1 15.05 7.83 -11.40
N LEU A 2 14.94 7.24 -10.20
CA LEU A 2 16.09 7.07 -9.31
C LEU A 2 16.97 5.92 -9.83
N SER A 3 18.29 6.08 -9.67
CA SER A 3 19.28 5.10 -10.12
C SER A 3 19.78 4.24 -8.96
N ARG A 4 20.31 3.06 -9.27
CA ARG A 4 20.95 2.20 -8.28
C ARG A 4 22.11 2.94 -7.57
N GLY A 5 22.17 2.80 -6.24
CA GLY A 5 23.15 3.46 -5.39
C GLY A 5 22.82 4.91 -5.02
N GLN A 6 21.79 5.51 -5.64
CA GLN A 6 21.30 6.82 -5.23
C GLN A 6 20.68 6.72 -3.83
N LYS A 7 20.91 7.72 -2.99
CA LYS A 7 20.31 7.79 -1.66
C LYS A 7 19.18 8.80 -1.62
N ILE A 8 18.14 8.48 -0.88
CA ILE A 8 17.07 9.38 -0.48
C ILE A 8 17.29 9.71 0.98
N ASN A 9 17.27 10.99 1.32
CA ASN A 9 17.44 11.52 2.67
C ASN A 9 18.70 10.97 3.38
N ASP A 10 19.79 10.79 2.62
CA ASP A 10 21.08 10.21 3.07
C ASP A 10 20.95 8.83 3.79
N ARG A 11 19.78 8.25 3.78
CA ARG A 11 19.44 7.04 4.54
C ARG A 11 19.08 5.85 3.67
N TYR A 12 18.24 6.05 2.67
CA TYR A 12 17.68 4.94 1.88
C TYR A 12 18.41 4.78 0.55
N GLU A 13 19.25 3.76 0.44
CA GLU A 13 20.03 3.48 -0.75
C GLU A 13 19.24 2.61 -1.74
N ILE A 14 18.99 3.13 -2.94
CA ILE A 14 18.22 2.44 -3.99
C ILE A 14 19.00 1.24 -4.53
N ILE A 15 18.36 0.07 -4.50
CA ILE A 15 18.91 -1.17 -5.05
C ILE A 15 18.41 -1.40 -6.47
N LYS A 16 17.09 -1.36 -6.68
CA LYS A 16 16.46 -1.56 -8.00
C LYS A 16 15.00 -1.09 -8.01
N THR A 17 14.48 -0.83 -9.19
CA THR A 17 13.02 -0.66 -9.41
C THR A 17 12.32 -2.01 -9.28
N ILE A 18 11.21 -2.06 -8.55
CA ILE A 18 10.37 -3.26 -8.37
C ILE A 18 8.94 -3.06 -8.85
N GLY A 19 8.54 -1.82 -9.16
CA GLY A 19 7.22 -1.52 -9.72
C GLY A 19 7.19 -0.17 -10.42
N GLU A 20 6.46 -0.10 -11.53
CA GLU A 20 6.22 1.13 -12.27
C GLU A 20 4.70 1.33 -12.39
N GLY A 21 4.21 2.44 -11.88
CA GLY A 21 2.81 2.80 -11.91
C GLY A 21 2.54 4.12 -12.61
N GLY A 22 1.29 4.39 -12.91
CA GLY A 22 0.89 5.64 -13.56
C GLY A 22 1.16 6.90 -12.73
N MET A 23 1.15 6.77 -11.38
CA MET A 23 1.34 7.90 -10.47
C MET A 23 2.69 7.86 -9.74
N ALA A 24 3.20 6.69 -9.43
CA ALA A 24 4.42 6.51 -8.65
C ALA A 24 5.20 5.29 -9.12
N ASN A 25 6.51 5.32 -8.90
CA ASN A 25 7.40 4.18 -9.06
C ASN A 25 7.74 3.61 -7.69
N VAL A 26 7.94 2.29 -7.61
CA VAL A 26 8.32 1.60 -6.38
C VAL A 26 9.73 1.02 -6.53
N TYR A 27 10.56 1.27 -5.55
CA TYR A 27 11.95 0.83 -5.51
C TYR A 27 12.18 -0.08 -4.30
N LEU A 28 12.98 -1.12 -4.49
CA LEU A 28 13.65 -1.79 -3.39
C LEU A 28 14.84 -0.92 -2.97
N ALA A 29 14.97 -0.65 -1.69
CA ALA A 29 16.07 0.10 -1.11
C ALA A 29 16.56 -0.54 0.18
N ASN A 30 17.78 -0.19 0.59
CA ASN A 30 18.32 -0.52 1.90
C ASN A 30 18.21 0.69 2.83
N ASP A 31 17.56 0.52 3.98
CA ASP A 31 17.62 1.45 5.09
C ASP A 31 19.00 1.28 5.76
N THR A 32 19.92 2.20 5.50
CA THR A 32 21.30 2.10 5.96
C THR A 32 21.48 2.31 7.47
N ILE A 33 20.46 2.85 8.16
CA ILE A 33 20.48 3.03 9.62
C ILE A 33 20.00 1.75 10.32
N LEU A 34 18.93 1.14 9.83
CA LEU A 34 18.33 -0.06 10.42
C LEU A 34 18.80 -1.36 9.76
N GLU A 35 19.68 -1.27 8.75
CA GLU A 35 20.27 -2.38 8.00
C GLU A 35 19.22 -3.38 7.49
N ARG A 36 18.11 -2.86 6.93
CA ARG A 36 17.02 -3.67 6.43
C ARG A 36 16.55 -3.23 5.05
N ASN A 37 15.99 -4.16 4.29
CA ASN A 37 15.31 -3.85 3.04
C ASN A 37 13.97 -3.17 3.28
N VAL A 38 13.69 -2.15 2.48
CA VAL A 38 12.42 -1.41 2.47
C VAL A 38 11.94 -1.23 1.04
N ALA A 39 10.64 -1.04 0.87
CA ALA A 39 10.06 -0.57 -0.38
C ALA A 39 9.85 0.95 -0.31
N ILE A 40 10.28 1.67 -1.33
CA ILE A 40 10.07 3.11 -1.41
C ILE A 40 9.22 3.44 -2.61
N LYS A 41 8.05 4.00 -2.35
CA LYS A 41 7.15 4.52 -3.37
C LYS A 41 7.44 5.99 -3.58
N VAL A 42 7.81 6.39 -4.79
CA VAL A 42 8.19 7.76 -5.14
C VAL A 42 7.21 8.29 -6.17
N LEU A 43 6.61 9.46 -5.90
CA LEU A 43 5.74 10.15 -6.84
C LEU A 43 6.53 10.49 -8.12
N ARG A 44 5.95 10.24 -9.28
CA ARG A 44 6.63 10.52 -10.56
C ARG A 44 6.90 12.03 -10.70
N GLY A 45 8.10 12.36 -11.19
CA GLY A 45 8.55 13.74 -11.32
C GLY A 45 7.65 14.63 -12.19
N ASP A 46 7.00 14.06 -13.21
CA ASP A 46 6.02 14.75 -14.04
C ASP A 46 4.72 15.12 -13.29
N LEU A 47 4.46 14.47 -12.16
CA LEU A 47 3.29 14.70 -11.29
C LEU A 47 3.66 15.44 -9.99
N SER A 48 4.94 15.58 -9.69
CA SER A 48 5.42 16.20 -8.44
C SER A 48 5.19 17.72 -8.36
N THR A 49 4.76 18.36 -9.44
CA THR A 49 4.38 19.78 -9.49
C THR A 49 2.86 19.99 -9.43
N ASP A 50 2.06 18.92 -9.55
CA ASP A 50 0.60 19.00 -9.50
C ASP A 50 0.10 18.74 -8.06
N GLU A 51 -0.42 19.79 -7.43
CA GLU A 51 -0.92 19.73 -6.04
C GLU A 51 -1.99 18.66 -5.81
N LYS A 52 -2.76 18.28 -6.83
CA LYS A 52 -3.79 17.25 -6.73
C LYS A 52 -3.15 15.87 -6.49
N PHE A 53 -2.08 15.56 -7.26
CA PHE A 53 -1.37 14.30 -7.11
C PHE A 53 -0.56 14.25 -5.81
N ILE A 54 0.10 15.35 -5.45
CA ILE A 54 0.83 15.47 -4.17
C ILE A 54 -0.13 15.25 -2.99
N ARG A 55 -1.27 15.93 -2.99
CA ARG A 55 -2.30 15.78 -1.94
C ARG A 55 -2.81 14.35 -1.84
N ARG A 56 -3.06 13.70 -2.97
CA ARG A 56 -3.50 12.30 -3.03
C ARG A 56 -2.44 11.36 -2.47
N PHE A 57 -1.19 11.54 -2.86
CA PHE A 57 -0.05 10.75 -2.41
C PHE A 57 0.17 10.88 -0.89
N LYS A 58 0.17 12.12 -0.37
CA LYS A 58 0.29 12.38 1.08
C LYS A 58 -0.88 11.77 1.87
N ARG A 59 -2.10 11.85 1.33
CA ARG A 59 -3.30 11.26 1.98
C ARG A 59 -3.20 9.74 2.05
N GLU A 60 -2.72 9.08 1.02
CA GLU A 60 -2.45 7.64 1.01
C GLU A 60 -1.55 7.26 2.19
N ALA A 61 -0.40 7.91 2.30
CA ALA A 61 0.55 7.66 3.37
C ALA A 61 -0.06 7.87 4.76
N LEU A 62 -0.73 8.99 4.98
CA LEU A 62 -1.37 9.32 6.27
C LEU A 62 -2.47 8.33 6.64
N SER A 63 -3.23 7.82 5.67
CA SER A 63 -4.32 6.87 5.93
C SER A 63 -3.80 5.55 6.50
N VAL A 64 -2.62 5.12 6.10
CA VAL A 64 -2.06 3.81 6.47
C VAL A 64 -1.03 3.88 7.57
N SER A 65 -0.43 5.07 7.83
CA SER A 65 0.67 5.22 8.79
C SER A 65 0.32 4.81 10.23
N ASN A 66 -0.97 4.82 10.57
CA ASN A 66 -1.47 4.41 11.88
C ASN A 66 -2.04 2.99 11.92
N LEU A 67 -2.00 2.26 10.79
CA LEU A 67 -2.44 0.87 10.73
C LEU A 67 -1.25 -0.05 11.01
N SER A 68 -1.38 -0.91 12.02
CA SER A 68 -0.42 -1.96 12.32
C SER A 68 -1.18 -3.28 12.40
N HIS A 69 -1.01 -4.14 11.39
CA HIS A 69 -1.66 -5.44 11.30
C HIS A 69 -0.82 -6.39 10.43
N PRO A 70 -0.71 -7.70 10.77
CA PRO A 70 0.10 -8.65 10.00
C PRO A 70 -0.29 -8.74 8.52
N ASN A 71 -1.55 -8.49 8.19
CA ASN A 71 -2.06 -8.57 6.82
C ASN A 71 -2.17 -7.21 6.10
N ILE A 72 -1.55 -6.18 6.64
CA ILE A 72 -1.46 -4.84 6.01
C ILE A 72 0.01 -4.44 5.91
N VAL A 73 0.43 -3.96 4.74
CA VAL A 73 1.77 -3.39 4.56
C VAL A 73 1.97 -2.20 5.49
N GLU A 74 3.03 -2.25 6.30
CA GLU A 74 3.36 -1.19 7.25
C GLU A 74 4.05 -0.02 6.57
N VAL A 75 3.66 1.21 6.90
CA VAL A 75 4.34 2.44 6.48
C VAL A 75 5.32 2.87 7.58
N TYR A 76 6.58 3.02 7.21
CA TYR A 76 7.66 3.37 8.15
C TYR A 76 7.97 4.86 8.18
N ASP A 77 7.91 5.53 7.02
CA ASP A 77 8.30 6.94 6.91
C ASP A 77 7.64 7.60 5.68
N VAL A 78 7.52 8.90 5.72
CA VAL A 78 6.99 9.73 4.62
C VAL A 78 7.80 10.99 4.53
N GLY A 79 8.28 11.35 3.36
CA GLY A 79 9.10 12.53 3.21
C GLY A 79 9.06 13.19 1.83
N GLU A 80 9.83 14.25 1.76
CA GLU A 80 10.08 15.00 0.54
C GLU A 80 11.56 15.40 0.51
N GLU A 81 12.20 15.19 -0.62
CA GLU A 81 13.57 15.61 -0.87
C GLU A 81 13.69 16.11 -2.31
N GLU A 82 14.15 17.34 -2.49
CA GLU A 82 14.35 17.96 -3.81
C GLU A 82 13.12 17.86 -4.75
N GLY A 83 11.91 18.03 -4.19
CA GLY A 83 10.65 17.91 -4.93
C GLY A 83 10.20 16.46 -5.19
N ASN A 84 10.93 15.47 -4.72
CA ASN A 84 10.53 14.06 -4.78
C ASN A 84 9.78 13.67 -3.52
N TYR A 85 8.48 13.45 -3.63
CA TYR A 85 7.66 12.92 -2.54
C TYR A 85 7.78 11.41 -2.47
N TYR A 86 8.05 10.86 -1.29
CA TYR A 86 8.24 9.43 -1.11
C TYR A 86 7.54 8.88 0.13
N ILE A 87 7.21 7.59 0.08
CA ILE A 87 6.68 6.79 1.19
C ILE A 87 7.59 5.58 1.34
N VAL A 88 8.12 5.39 2.55
CA VAL A 88 8.91 4.21 2.91
C VAL A 88 8.01 3.21 3.61
N MET A 89 8.02 1.98 3.14
CA MET A 89 7.15 0.93 3.65
C MET A 89 7.87 -0.41 3.75
N GLU A 90 7.25 -1.34 4.43
CA GLU A 90 7.66 -2.73 4.51
C GLU A 90 7.91 -3.30 3.10
N TYR A 91 9.07 -3.93 2.92
CA TYR A 91 9.34 -4.70 1.72
C TYR A 91 8.81 -6.12 1.87
N ILE A 92 7.94 -6.53 0.96
CA ILE A 92 7.39 -7.88 0.92
C ILE A 92 8.14 -8.68 -0.13
N ASP A 93 8.87 -9.70 0.33
CA ASP A 93 9.52 -10.66 -0.57
C ASP A 93 8.51 -11.75 -0.99
N GLY A 94 7.76 -11.45 -2.02
CA GLY A 94 6.67 -12.30 -2.47
C GLY A 94 6.16 -11.91 -3.85
N LYS A 95 5.01 -12.47 -4.20
CA LYS A 95 4.32 -12.22 -5.47
C LYS A 95 2.93 -11.65 -5.21
N THR A 96 2.42 -10.87 -6.14
CA THR A 96 1.02 -10.48 -6.09
C THR A 96 0.12 -11.69 -6.32
N LEU A 97 -1.08 -11.67 -5.75
CA LEU A 97 -2.11 -12.68 -6.02
C LEU A 97 -2.39 -12.78 -7.53
N LYS A 98 -2.34 -11.66 -8.26
CA LYS A 98 -2.46 -11.66 -9.72
C LYS A 98 -1.37 -12.49 -10.40
N GLN A 99 -0.11 -12.30 -10.01
CA GLN A 99 1.01 -13.08 -10.55
C GLN A 99 0.89 -14.57 -10.22
N GLN A 100 0.42 -14.91 -9.02
CA GLN A 100 0.15 -16.30 -8.63
C GLN A 100 -0.92 -16.93 -9.53
N LEU A 101 -2.05 -16.23 -9.73
CA LEU A 101 -3.14 -16.70 -10.59
C LEU A 101 -2.69 -16.86 -12.05
N GLN A 102 -1.90 -15.92 -12.56
CA GLN A 102 -1.35 -16.01 -13.92
C GLN A 102 -0.41 -17.20 -14.11
N LYS A 103 0.38 -17.53 -13.08
CA LYS A 103 1.35 -18.64 -13.15
C LYS A 103 0.70 -20.00 -12.94
N ARG A 104 -0.24 -20.11 -12.01
CA ARG A 104 -0.81 -21.39 -11.54
C ARG A 104 -2.21 -21.69 -12.07
N GLY A 105 -2.93 -20.67 -12.57
CA GLY A 105 -4.36 -20.75 -12.86
C GLY A 105 -5.21 -20.67 -11.59
N ALA A 106 -6.20 -21.53 -11.46
CA ALA A 106 -7.10 -21.54 -10.31
C ALA A 106 -6.38 -21.98 -9.02
N LEU A 107 -6.77 -21.37 -7.91
CA LEU A 107 -6.38 -21.79 -6.56
C LEU A 107 -7.31 -22.89 -6.06
N THR A 108 -6.82 -23.71 -5.12
CA THR A 108 -7.66 -24.68 -4.41
C THR A 108 -8.64 -23.98 -3.47
N LEU A 109 -9.72 -24.66 -3.09
CA LEU A 109 -10.68 -24.10 -2.14
C LEU A 109 -10.03 -23.74 -0.79
N THR A 110 -9.12 -24.57 -0.31
CA THR A 110 -8.38 -24.34 0.94
C THR A 110 -7.54 -23.05 0.87
N GLU A 111 -6.81 -22.85 -0.24
CA GLU A 111 -6.02 -21.64 -0.47
C GLU A 111 -6.90 -20.41 -0.54
N VAL A 112 -8.05 -20.48 -1.20
CA VAL A 112 -9.01 -19.36 -1.27
C VAL A 112 -9.54 -19.01 0.10
N ILE A 113 -9.94 -20.01 0.91
CA ILE A 113 -10.44 -19.78 2.27
C ILE A 113 -9.37 -19.11 3.15
N ASP A 114 -8.13 -19.61 3.09
CA ASP A 114 -7.01 -19.04 3.86
C ASP A 114 -6.73 -17.58 3.46
N ILE A 115 -6.61 -17.31 2.16
CA ILE A 115 -6.40 -15.95 1.65
C ILE A 115 -7.55 -15.02 2.06
N MET A 116 -8.79 -15.46 1.92
CA MET A 116 -9.96 -14.65 2.26
C MET A 116 -10.07 -14.38 3.75
N SER A 117 -9.71 -15.35 4.61
CA SER A 117 -9.66 -15.18 6.05
C SER A 117 -8.68 -14.08 6.45
N GLN A 118 -7.44 -14.16 5.95
CA GLN A 118 -6.41 -13.15 6.21
C GLN A 118 -6.79 -11.77 5.66
N LEU A 119 -7.36 -11.73 4.45
CA LEU A 119 -7.82 -10.50 3.80
C LEU A 119 -8.90 -9.81 4.62
N THR A 120 -9.88 -10.57 5.09
CA THR A 120 -10.99 -10.02 5.91
C THR A 120 -10.51 -9.52 7.26
N ASP A 121 -9.54 -10.19 7.89
CA ASP A 121 -8.93 -9.75 9.16
C ASP A 121 -8.22 -8.38 8.98
N GLY A 122 -7.40 -8.24 7.94
CA GLY A 122 -6.74 -6.98 7.63
C GLY A 122 -7.73 -5.85 7.31
N LEU A 123 -8.76 -6.14 6.51
CA LEU A 123 -9.80 -5.17 6.18
C LEU A 123 -10.64 -4.78 7.38
N ALA A 124 -10.97 -5.72 8.28
CA ALA A 124 -11.69 -5.42 9.52
C ALA A 124 -10.90 -4.43 10.38
N HIS A 125 -9.58 -4.65 10.55
CA HIS A 125 -8.71 -3.74 11.27
C HIS A 125 -8.69 -2.33 10.66
N ALA A 126 -8.59 -2.21 9.33
CA ALA A 126 -8.66 -0.93 8.65
C ALA A 126 -10.02 -0.24 8.84
N HIS A 127 -11.12 -1.00 8.77
CA HIS A 127 -12.48 -0.48 8.94
C HIS A 127 -12.74 -0.01 10.38
N GLU A 128 -12.20 -0.68 11.39
CA GLU A 128 -12.24 -0.21 12.79
C GLU A 128 -11.56 1.14 12.98
N ALA A 129 -10.51 1.41 12.18
CA ALA A 129 -9.86 2.72 12.11
C ALA A 129 -10.55 3.72 11.14
N TYR A 130 -11.75 3.38 10.65
CA TYR A 130 -12.53 4.17 9.68
C TYR A 130 -11.82 4.37 8.32
N ILE A 131 -10.97 3.44 7.92
CA ILE A 131 -10.25 3.46 6.65
C ILE A 131 -10.83 2.41 5.72
N ILE A 132 -11.25 2.82 4.53
CA ILE A 132 -11.74 1.93 3.48
C ILE A 132 -10.73 1.91 2.34
N HIS A 133 -10.32 0.71 1.92
CA HIS A 133 -9.29 0.53 0.87
C HIS A 133 -9.75 1.04 -0.51
N ARG A 134 -10.96 0.72 -0.94
CA ARG A 134 -11.63 1.11 -2.20
C ARG A 134 -11.06 0.53 -3.49
N ASP A 135 -9.95 -0.21 -3.44
CA ASP A 135 -9.33 -0.80 -4.63
C ASP A 135 -8.78 -2.20 -4.33
N ILE A 136 -9.56 -3.04 -3.63
CA ILE A 136 -9.19 -4.44 -3.38
C ILE A 136 -9.26 -5.21 -4.69
N LYS A 137 -8.11 -5.74 -5.08
CA LYS A 137 -7.93 -6.54 -6.30
C LYS A 137 -6.66 -7.39 -6.20
N PRO A 138 -6.50 -8.45 -7.00
CA PRO A 138 -5.37 -9.35 -6.92
C PRO A 138 -3.99 -8.69 -7.09
N GLN A 139 -3.92 -7.53 -7.74
CA GLN A 139 -2.69 -6.75 -7.88
C GLN A 139 -2.22 -6.12 -6.56
N ASN A 140 -3.18 -5.81 -5.66
CA ASN A 140 -2.95 -5.12 -4.39
C ASN A 140 -2.90 -6.08 -3.19
N ILE A 141 -2.73 -7.36 -3.44
CA ILE A 141 -2.54 -8.40 -2.42
C ILE A 141 -1.22 -9.11 -2.71
N MET A 142 -0.27 -9.00 -1.80
CA MET A 142 1.00 -9.71 -1.85
C MET A 142 0.88 -11.03 -1.07
N ILE A 143 1.54 -12.06 -1.56
CA ILE A 143 1.63 -13.36 -0.90
C ILE A 143 3.10 -13.72 -0.72
N GLU A 144 3.50 -13.95 0.52
CA GLU A 144 4.83 -14.47 0.86
C GLU A 144 4.88 -16.00 0.68
N ASP A 145 6.10 -16.55 0.63
CA ASP A 145 6.31 -17.99 0.44
C ASP A 145 5.69 -18.85 1.58
N ASN A 146 5.56 -18.29 2.78
CA ASN A 146 4.92 -18.92 3.93
C ASN A 146 3.38 -18.87 3.91
N GLY A 147 2.79 -18.25 2.87
CA GLY A 147 1.34 -18.10 2.74
C GLY A 147 0.75 -16.87 3.43
N LEU A 148 1.57 -16.04 4.10
CA LEU A 148 1.11 -14.78 4.67
C LEU A 148 0.73 -13.80 3.56
N ILE A 149 -0.47 -13.22 3.66
CA ILE A 149 -0.87 -12.16 2.73
C ILE A 149 -0.72 -10.78 3.35
N LYS A 150 -0.40 -9.82 2.49
CA LYS A 150 -0.32 -8.40 2.85
C LYS A 150 -1.12 -7.56 1.87
N ILE A 151 -2.03 -6.75 2.41
CA ILE A 151 -2.78 -5.77 1.62
C ILE A 151 -1.89 -4.56 1.38
N THR A 152 -1.75 -4.19 0.11
CA THR A 152 -0.94 -3.05 -0.34
C THR A 152 -1.84 -1.98 -0.98
N ASP A 153 -1.25 -0.83 -1.30
CA ASP A 153 -1.88 0.19 -2.13
C ASP A 153 -3.24 0.70 -1.61
N PHE A 154 -3.26 1.24 -0.39
CA PHE A 154 -4.38 2.04 0.10
C PHE A 154 -4.51 3.40 -0.63
N GLY A 155 -3.99 3.53 -1.86
CA GLY A 155 -3.86 4.78 -2.62
C GLY A 155 -5.16 5.48 -2.99
N ILE A 156 -6.29 4.79 -2.88
CA ILE A 156 -7.62 5.34 -3.04
C ILE A 156 -8.35 5.37 -1.69
N ALA A 157 -7.71 4.88 -0.62
CA ALA A 157 -8.25 4.86 0.72
C ALA A 157 -8.66 6.28 1.16
N MET A 158 -9.82 6.39 1.77
CA MET A 158 -10.28 7.61 2.43
C MET A 158 -10.64 7.29 3.88
N ALA A 159 -10.13 8.11 4.81
CA ALA A 159 -10.68 8.14 6.14
C ALA A 159 -12.14 8.64 6.07
N LEU A 160 -13.06 7.88 6.66
CA LEU A 160 -14.44 8.30 6.81
C LEU A 160 -14.53 9.22 8.02
N ASN A 161 -14.91 10.49 7.80
CA ASN A 161 -15.27 11.38 8.90
C ASN A 161 -16.60 10.89 9.51
N SER A 162 -16.78 11.07 10.81
CA SER A 162 -18.00 10.71 11.54
C SER A 162 -19.30 11.20 10.88
N THR A 163 -19.24 12.37 10.23
CA THR A 163 -20.36 12.95 9.46
C THR A 163 -20.77 12.11 8.23
N GLN A 164 -19.83 11.44 7.56
CA GLN A 164 -20.15 10.59 6.41
C GLN A 164 -20.76 9.25 6.82
N LEU A 165 -20.38 8.72 7.99
CA LEU A 165 -21.02 7.53 8.58
C LEU A 165 -22.50 7.78 8.87
N THR A 166 -22.84 8.96 9.38
CA THR A 166 -24.23 9.34 9.70
C THR A 166 -25.11 9.43 8.44
N ILE A 167 -24.55 9.89 7.31
CA ILE A 167 -25.27 9.97 6.03
C ILE A 167 -25.51 8.56 5.44
N SER A 168 -24.53 7.67 5.54
CA SER A 168 -24.66 6.28 5.07
C SER A 168 -25.68 5.48 5.84
N GLN A 169 -25.80 5.71 7.15
CA GLN A 169 -26.83 5.09 7.99
C GLN A 169 -28.25 5.64 7.71
N LYS A 170 -28.38 6.95 7.46
CA LYS A 170 -29.69 7.54 7.12
C LYS A 170 -30.27 7.02 5.80
N ASN A 171 -29.42 6.76 4.81
CA ASN A 171 -29.86 6.21 3.52
C ASN A 171 -30.26 4.74 3.57
N LYS A 172 -29.89 3.97 4.60
CA LYS A 172 -30.34 2.60 4.81
C LYS A 172 -31.72 2.48 5.47
N VAL A 173 -32.20 3.51 6.13
CA VAL A 173 -33.50 3.52 6.83
C VAL A 173 -34.66 3.98 5.93
N SER A 174 -34.40 4.43 4.71
CA SER A 174 -35.39 4.97 3.77
C SER A 174 -35.88 3.95 2.72
N LEU A 175 -35.60 2.65 2.89
CA LEU A 175 -36.01 1.58 1.98
C LEU A 175 -36.82 0.48 2.69
N THR A 176 -37.76 0.88 3.54
CA THR A 176 -38.86 0.02 4.02
C THR A 176 -40.17 0.70 3.73
#